data_a4481b8957fe9c6a28109af21cd1781a
#
_entry.id   a4481b8957fe9c6a28109af21cd1781a
#
_cell.length_a   1.000
_cell.length_b   1.000
_cell.length_c   1.000
_cell.angle_alpha   90.00
_cell.angle_beta   90.00
_cell.angle_gamma   90.00
#
_symmetry.space_group_name_H-M   'P 1'
#
loop_
_entity.id
_entity.type
_entity.pdbx_description
1 polymer ?
#
loop_
_entity_poly.entity_id
_entity_poly.type
_entity_poly.pdbx_seq_one_letter_code
_entity_poly.pdbx_strand_id
1 'polypeptide(L)'
;MIIANGMLGVLPTSLLFSVIREKYSYCYSIYSSFKIYDGIIKIATSCNKENIEKIKELINEQIDIIRNNKFDDNLLNDTKNMYISNYRLADDSISNIMWSNYRESVVNDQRTTDKIIEDFMKVTRDDVARVMNKLVLKVDFELI
;
A
#
# COMPACT_ATOMS: atom_id res chain seq x y z
N MET A 1 -6.90 -0.75 -5.06
CA MET A 1 -5.93 -1.50 -4.24
C MET A 1 -4.59 -0.76 -4.06
N ILE A 2 -3.99 -0.12 -5.08
CA ILE A 2 -2.71 0.62 -4.95
C ILE A 2 -2.78 1.65 -3.82
N ILE A 3 -3.79 2.53 -3.84
CA ILE A 3 -3.99 3.55 -2.79
C ILE A 3 -4.17 2.90 -1.40
N ALA A 4 -5.01 1.86 -1.30
CA ALA A 4 -5.23 1.15 -0.03
C ALA A 4 -3.94 0.55 0.54
N ASN A 5 -3.08 -0.04 -0.32
CA ASN A 5 -1.77 -0.54 0.09
C ASN A 5 -0.82 0.60 0.50
N GLY A 6 -0.89 1.75 -0.20
CA GLY A 6 -0.13 2.96 0.16
C GLY A 6 -0.44 3.43 1.58
N MET A 7 -1.72 3.53 1.91
CA MET A 7 -2.20 3.88 3.25
C MET A 7 -1.80 2.84 4.30
N LEU A 8 -1.80 1.55 3.93
CA LEU A 8 -1.50 0.47 4.85
C LEU A 8 -0.02 0.47 5.27
N GLY A 9 0.94 0.41 4.33
CA GLY A 9 2.33 0.17 4.72
C GLY A 9 3.40 0.53 3.67
N VAL A 10 3.13 1.42 2.71
CA VAL A 10 4.14 1.86 1.72
C VAL A 10 4.81 3.16 2.14
N LEU A 11 4.07 4.08 2.76
CA LEU A 11 4.53 5.41 3.09
C LEU A 11 5.12 5.48 4.51
N PRO A 12 6.01 6.46 4.77
CA PRO A 12 6.41 6.78 6.14
C PRO A 12 5.24 7.20 7.04
N THR A 13 4.17 7.73 6.45
CA THR A 13 2.93 8.13 7.15
C THR A 13 1.88 7.02 7.18
N SER A 14 2.18 5.83 6.64
CA SER A 14 1.25 4.70 6.59
C SER A 14 0.93 4.15 7.99
N LEU A 15 -0.23 3.50 8.10
CA LEU A 15 -0.74 3.00 9.37
C LEU A 15 0.22 2.01 10.05
N LEU A 16 0.76 1.03 9.29
CA LEU A 16 1.70 0.06 9.84
C LEU A 16 2.96 0.74 10.37
N PHE A 17 3.52 1.68 9.60
CA PHE A 17 4.73 2.37 9.99
C PHE A 17 4.51 3.27 11.21
N SER A 18 3.50 4.13 11.17
CA SER A 18 3.21 5.10 12.23
C SER A 18 2.85 4.41 13.55
N VAL A 19 2.11 3.31 13.51
CA VAL A 19 1.65 2.62 14.72
C VAL A 19 2.70 1.64 15.24
N ILE A 20 3.16 0.70 14.40
CA ILE A 20 3.96 -0.43 14.88
C ILE A 20 5.42 -0.01 15.09
N ARG A 21 5.97 0.81 14.16
CA ARG A 21 7.36 1.25 14.27
C ARG A 21 7.50 2.51 15.12
N GLU A 22 6.76 3.58 14.81
CA GLU A 22 6.96 4.88 15.46
C GLU A 22 6.35 4.93 16.86
N LYS A 23 5.08 4.52 17.01
CA LYS A 23 4.37 4.61 18.29
C LYS A 23 4.82 3.55 19.29
N TYR A 24 4.92 2.29 18.87
CA TYR A 24 5.22 1.17 19.76
C TYR A 24 6.67 0.70 19.71
N SER A 25 7.41 1.05 18.69
CA SER A 25 8.82 0.63 18.49
C SER A 25 8.99 -0.91 18.54
N TYR A 26 8.01 -1.68 18.05
CA TYR A 26 8.05 -3.14 18.11
C TYR A 26 8.86 -3.80 17.00
N CYS A 27 9.22 -3.03 15.96
CA CYS A 27 9.98 -3.55 14.83
C CYS A 27 11.04 -2.55 14.32
N TYR A 28 12.06 -3.08 13.66
CA TYR A 28 13.07 -2.27 12.98
C TYR A 28 12.56 -1.72 11.66
N SER A 29 11.80 -2.56 10.94
CA SER A 29 11.20 -2.19 9.67
C SER A 29 9.87 -2.92 9.50
N ILE A 30 8.92 -2.24 8.87
CA ILE A 30 7.66 -2.81 8.45
C ILE A 30 7.21 -2.13 7.17
N TYR A 31 6.75 -2.91 6.21
CA TYR A 31 6.22 -2.39 4.95
C TYR A 31 5.21 -3.36 4.33
N SER A 32 4.39 -2.83 3.46
CA SER A 32 3.52 -3.63 2.60
C SER A 32 3.85 -3.43 1.13
N SER A 33 3.62 -4.44 0.32
CA SER A 33 3.78 -4.38 -1.13
C SER A 33 2.61 -5.09 -1.81
N PHE A 34 2.09 -4.50 -2.87
CA PHE A 34 1.02 -5.05 -3.66
C PHE A 34 1.54 -5.60 -4.99
N LYS A 35 1.38 -6.90 -5.18
CA LYS A 35 1.68 -7.58 -6.45
C LYS A 35 0.43 -7.54 -7.32
N ILE A 36 0.40 -6.60 -8.26
CA ILE A 36 -0.79 -6.26 -9.04
C ILE A 36 -1.32 -7.46 -9.82
N TYR A 37 -0.44 -8.22 -10.46
CA TYR A 37 -0.83 -9.35 -11.31
C TYR A 37 -1.28 -10.58 -10.53
N ASP A 38 -0.75 -10.75 -9.32
CA ASP A 38 -1.09 -11.88 -8.45
C ASP A 38 -2.27 -11.58 -7.53
N GLY A 39 -2.63 -10.30 -7.41
CA GLY A 39 -3.65 -9.84 -6.46
C GLY A 39 -3.26 -10.02 -5.00
N ILE A 40 -1.94 -10.08 -4.71
CA ILE A 40 -1.41 -10.40 -3.38
C ILE A 40 -0.85 -9.13 -2.72
N ILE A 41 -1.25 -8.86 -1.47
CA ILE A 41 -0.55 -7.96 -0.58
C ILE A 41 0.38 -8.79 0.33
N LYS A 42 1.66 -8.45 0.29
CA LYS A 42 2.67 -8.95 1.21
C LYS A 42 2.97 -7.89 2.26
N ILE A 43 2.88 -8.24 3.53
CA ILE A 43 3.39 -7.44 4.65
C ILE A 43 4.64 -8.13 5.15
N ALA A 44 5.72 -7.38 5.31
CA ALA A 44 6.98 -7.91 5.84
C ALA A 44 7.49 -7.00 6.96
N THR A 45 8.01 -7.63 8.00
CA THR A 45 8.57 -6.93 9.16
C THR A 45 9.82 -7.64 9.66
N SER A 46 10.71 -6.88 10.29
CA SER A 46 11.87 -7.41 11.03
C SER A 46 11.78 -6.93 12.47
N CYS A 47 11.66 -7.86 13.41
CA CYS A 47 11.40 -7.57 14.80
C CYS A 47 12.05 -8.63 15.73
N ASN A 48 12.05 -8.35 17.03
CA ASN A 48 12.41 -9.33 18.05
C ASN A 48 11.29 -10.37 18.20
N LYS A 49 11.65 -11.62 18.51
CA LYS A 49 10.72 -12.74 18.65
C LYS A 49 9.57 -12.45 19.61
N GLU A 50 9.85 -11.78 20.72
CA GLU A 50 8.86 -11.42 21.75
C GLU A 50 7.74 -10.48 21.28
N ASN A 51 7.94 -9.78 20.17
CA ASN A 51 7.00 -8.81 19.60
C ASN A 51 6.13 -9.39 18.48
N ILE A 52 6.40 -10.61 18.00
CA ILE A 52 5.75 -11.18 16.82
C ILE A 52 4.22 -11.16 16.96
N GLU A 53 3.68 -11.73 18.05
CA GLU A 53 2.23 -11.81 18.23
C GLU A 53 1.57 -10.44 18.36
N LYS A 54 2.21 -9.51 19.09
CA LYS A 54 1.71 -8.12 19.19
C LYS A 54 1.67 -7.41 17.85
N ILE A 55 2.69 -7.64 17.01
CA ILE A 55 2.75 -7.07 15.66
C ILE A 55 1.64 -7.65 14.79
N LYS A 56 1.36 -8.95 14.86
CA LYS A 56 0.27 -9.58 14.11
C LYS A 56 -1.10 -8.99 14.50
N GLU A 57 -1.34 -8.83 15.81
CA GLU A 57 -2.55 -8.19 16.31
C GLU A 57 -2.69 -6.76 15.76
N LEU A 58 -1.64 -5.95 15.88
CA LEU A 58 -1.63 -4.58 15.39
C LEU A 58 -1.81 -4.48 13.86
N ILE A 59 -1.21 -5.40 13.09
CA ILE A 59 -1.43 -5.46 11.63
C ILE A 59 -2.91 -5.66 11.33
N ASN A 60 -3.58 -6.59 12.01
CA ASN A 60 -5.00 -6.85 11.82
C ASN A 60 -5.85 -5.63 12.21
N GLU A 61 -5.53 -4.97 13.32
CA GLU A 61 -6.20 -3.73 13.74
C GLU A 61 -6.08 -2.64 12.68
N GLN A 62 -4.88 -2.44 12.09
CA GLN A 62 -4.69 -1.42 11.05
C GLN A 62 -5.45 -1.76 9.75
N ILE A 63 -5.52 -3.02 9.39
CA ILE A 63 -6.35 -3.49 8.27
C ILE A 63 -7.82 -3.18 8.55
N ASP A 64 -8.30 -3.45 9.77
CA ASP A 64 -9.69 -3.21 10.16
C ASP A 64 -10.04 -1.72 10.26
N ILE A 65 -9.08 -0.86 10.61
CA ILE A 65 -9.26 0.60 10.52
C ILE A 65 -9.60 1.01 9.09
N ILE A 66 -8.89 0.47 8.09
CA ILE A 66 -9.17 0.79 6.68
C ILE A 66 -10.50 0.17 6.24
N ARG A 67 -10.77 -1.08 6.59
CA ARG A 67 -12.01 -1.79 6.25
C ARG A 67 -13.26 -1.06 6.73
N ASN A 68 -13.17 -0.48 7.92
CA ASN A 68 -14.28 0.19 8.58
C ASN A 68 -14.32 1.71 8.36
N ASN A 69 -13.54 2.24 7.42
CA ASN A 69 -13.45 3.69 7.16
C ASN A 69 -13.08 4.55 8.40
N LYS A 70 -12.30 3.99 9.33
CA LYS A 70 -11.90 4.68 10.58
C LYS A 70 -10.56 5.41 10.48
N PHE A 71 -10.13 5.77 9.29
CA PHE A 71 -8.90 6.51 9.03
C PHE A 71 -9.18 8.00 8.75
N ASP A 72 -8.15 8.83 8.92
CA ASP A 72 -8.24 10.27 8.62
C ASP A 72 -8.25 10.50 7.08
N ASP A 73 -9.03 11.49 6.63
CA ASP A 73 -9.06 11.94 5.24
C ASP A 73 -7.70 12.43 4.75
N ASN A 74 -6.89 12.99 5.64
CA ASN A 74 -5.53 13.40 5.31
C ASN A 74 -4.68 12.21 4.84
N LEU A 75 -4.79 11.05 5.49
CA LEU A 75 -4.05 9.84 5.07
C LEU A 75 -4.39 9.43 3.63
N LEU A 76 -5.67 9.48 3.26
CA LEU A 76 -6.11 9.19 1.89
C LEU A 76 -5.56 10.20 0.88
N ASN A 77 -5.70 11.50 1.21
CA ASN A 77 -5.30 12.59 0.33
C ASN A 77 -3.77 12.64 0.15
N ASP A 78 -3.01 12.50 1.22
CA ASP A 78 -1.54 12.47 1.18
C ASP A 78 -1.04 11.28 0.38
N THR A 79 -1.68 10.11 0.54
CA THR A 79 -1.35 8.92 -0.25
C THR A 79 -1.61 9.15 -1.74
N LYS A 80 -2.75 9.73 -2.11
CA LYS A 80 -3.05 10.09 -3.50
C LYS A 80 -2.01 11.06 -4.06
N ASN A 81 -1.75 12.14 -3.35
CA ASN A 81 -0.81 13.18 -3.77
C ASN A 81 0.59 12.63 -4.00
N MET A 82 1.05 11.73 -3.13
CA MET A 82 2.33 11.09 -3.29
C MET A 82 2.39 10.22 -4.54
N TYR A 83 1.38 9.37 -4.78
CA TYR A 83 1.36 8.56 -6.01
C TYR A 83 1.28 9.42 -7.26
N ILE A 84 0.45 10.48 -7.27
CA ILE A 84 0.35 11.44 -8.39
C ILE A 84 1.70 12.08 -8.67
N SER A 85 2.41 12.53 -7.62
CA SER A 85 3.74 13.13 -7.74
C SER A 85 4.75 12.14 -8.31
N ASN A 86 4.74 10.88 -7.82
CA ASN A 86 5.64 9.84 -8.31
C ASN A 86 5.38 9.49 -9.78
N TYR A 87 4.12 9.44 -10.22
CA TYR A 87 3.79 9.18 -11.61
C TYR A 87 4.24 10.33 -12.54
N ARG A 88 4.06 11.59 -12.11
CA ARG A 88 4.55 12.75 -12.88
C ARG A 88 6.07 12.76 -13.00
N LEU A 89 6.79 12.48 -11.91
CA LEU A 89 8.26 12.37 -11.94
C LEU A 89 8.75 11.18 -12.77
N ALA A 90 7.96 10.12 -12.88
CA ALA A 90 8.33 8.95 -13.69
C ALA A 90 8.33 9.28 -15.20
N ASP A 91 7.49 10.19 -15.65
CA ASP A 91 7.41 10.60 -17.06
C ASP A 91 8.69 11.32 -17.53
N ASP A 92 9.47 11.89 -16.61
CA ASP A 92 10.76 12.54 -16.92
C ASP A 92 11.93 11.56 -17.04
N SER A 93 11.70 10.28 -16.78
CA SER A 93 12.74 9.24 -16.77
C SER A 93 12.63 8.32 -17.97
N ILE A 94 13.66 8.28 -18.82
CA ILE A 94 13.73 7.41 -19.99
C ILE A 94 13.56 5.93 -19.60
N SER A 95 14.19 5.51 -18.52
CA SER A 95 14.06 4.13 -18.00
C SER A 95 12.62 3.78 -17.62
N ASN A 96 11.92 4.71 -16.97
CA ASN A 96 10.53 4.52 -16.58
C ASN A 96 9.60 4.47 -17.80
N ILE A 97 9.85 5.30 -18.81
CA ILE A 97 9.11 5.28 -20.08
C ILE A 97 9.30 3.92 -20.78
N MET A 98 10.54 3.43 -20.86
CA MET A 98 10.81 2.10 -21.44
C MET A 98 10.08 0.98 -20.69
N TRP A 99 10.12 0.99 -19.35
CA TRP A 99 9.43 0.00 -18.54
C TRP A 99 7.91 0.10 -18.62
N SER A 100 7.37 1.32 -18.77
CA SER A 100 5.94 1.55 -18.99
C SER A 100 5.50 0.93 -20.32
N ASN A 101 6.19 1.25 -21.40
CA ASN A 101 5.89 0.73 -22.74
C ASN A 101 6.01 -0.81 -22.80
N TYR A 102 7.02 -1.37 -22.12
CA TYR A 102 7.16 -2.83 -22.03
C TYR A 102 5.97 -3.47 -21.29
N ARG A 103 5.58 -2.92 -20.14
CA ARG A 103 4.40 -3.38 -19.39
C ARG A 103 3.12 -3.29 -20.21
N GLU A 104 2.90 -2.18 -20.90
CA GLU A 104 1.74 -1.98 -21.78
C GLU A 104 1.66 -3.08 -22.83
N SER A 105 2.78 -3.44 -23.45
CA SER A 105 2.83 -4.51 -24.46
C SER A 105 2.52 -5.89 -23.88
N VAL A 106 2.90 -6.16 -22.62
CA VAL A 106 2.72 -7.48 -21.98
C VAL A 106 1.31 -7.64 -21.41
N VAL A 107 0.73 -6.59 -20.81
CA VAL A 107 -0.57 -6.69 -20.11
C VAL A 107 -1.71 -5.98 -20.85
N ASN A 108 -1.43 -5.43 -22.03
CA ASN A 108 -2.40 -4.66 -22.82
C ASN A 108 -3.07 -3.50 -22.03
N ASP A 109 -2.31 -2.87 -21.14
CA ASP A 109 -2.78 -1.70 -20.36
C ASP A 109 -2.34 -0.42 -21.06
N GLN A 110 -3.24 0.19 -21.82
CA GLN A 110 -2.99 1.39 -22.62
C GLN A 110 -3.33 2.71 -21.88
N ARG A 111 -3.44 2.66 -20.54
CA ARG A 111 -3.72 3.88 -19.77
C ARG A 111 -2.52 4.82 -19.77
N THR A 112 -2.75 6.06 -20.21
CA THR A 112 -1.77 7.13 -20.08
C THR A 112 -1.55 7.52 -18.61
N THR A 113 -0.43 8.17 -18.30
CA THR A 113 -0.16 8.72 -16.97
C THR A 113 -1.29 9.62 -16.49
N ASP A 114 -1.79 10.51 -17.35
CA ASP A 114 -2.92 11.39 -17.00
C ASP A 114 -4.17 10.59 -16.62
N LYS A 115 -4.46 9.51 -17.34
CA LYS A 115 -5.59 8.65 -17.02
C LYS A 115 -5.43 7.94 -15.69
N ILE A 116 -4.22 7.49 -15.36
CA ILE A 116 -3.91 6.87 -14.07
C ILE A 116 -4.07 7.89 -12.93
N ILE A 117 -3.58 9.11 -13.13
CA ILE A 117 -3.73 10.22 -12.19
C ILE A 117 -5.21 10.55 -11.95
N GLU A 118 -5.99 10.68 -13.03
CA GLU A 118 -7.44 10.89 -12.95
C GLU A 118 -8.14 9.79 -12.14
N ASP A 119 -7.78 8.53 -12.39
CA ASP A 119 -8.32 7.38 -11.66
C ASP A 119 -7.95 7.44 -10.17
N PHE A 120 -6.72 7.84 -9.80
CA PHE A 120 -6.34 8.02 -8.39
C PHE A 120 -7.12 9.14 -7.72
N MET A 121 -7.35 10.26 -8.41
CA MET A 121 -8.13 11.37 -7.86
C MET A 121 -9.57 10.96 -7.53
N LYS A 122 -10.17 10.08 -8.31
CA LYS A 122 -11.55 9.59 -8.15
C LYS A 122 -11.72 8.58 -7.02
N VAL A 123 -10.64 7.98 -6.51
CA VAL A 123 -10.75 6.97 -5.43
C VAL A 123 -11.39 7.58 -4.19
N THR A 124 -12.43 6.96 -3.70
CA THR A 124 -13.16 7.34 -2.49
C THR A 124 -12.75 6.49 -1.29
N ARG A 125 -13.16 6.91 -0.08
CA ARG A 125 -13.01 6.11 1.15
C ARG A 125 -13.69 4.75 1.00
N ASP A 126 -14.90 4.74 0.44
CA ASP A 126 -15.68 3.50 0.25
C ASP A 126 -15.00 2.55 -0.74
N ASP A 127 -14.33 3.07 -1.78
CA ASP A 127 -13.54 2.24 -2.68
C ASP A 127 -12.38 1.57 -1.96
N VAL A 128 -11.69 2.31 -1.09
CA VAL A 128 -10.59 1.78 -0.27
C VAL A 128 -11.11 0.69 0.68
N ALA A 129 -12.17 0.98 1.43
CA ALA A 129 -12.77 -0.01 2.33
C ALA A 129 -13.26 -1.25 1.58
N ARG A 130 -13.95 -1.06 0.44
CA ARG A 130 -14.47 -2.15 -0.39
C ARG A 130 -13.37 -3.10 -0.88
N VAL A 131 -12.23 -2.59 -1.29
CA VAL A 131 -11.12 -3.46 -1.74
C VAL A 131 -10.41 -4.12 -0.57
N MET A 132 -10.28 -3.44 0.57
CA MET A 132 -9.67 -4.00 1.78
C MET A 132 -10.54 -5.10 2.41
N ASN A 133 -11.85 -5.02 2.29
CA ASN A 133 -12.77 -6.08 2.73
C ASN A 133 -12.65 -7.38 1.92
N LYS A 134 -11.99 -7.34 0.75
CA LYS A 134 -11.69 -8.55 -0.05
C LYS A 134 -10.42 -9.27 0.39
N LEU A 135 -9.61 -8.65 1.26
CA LEU A 135 -8.37 -9.28 1.73
C LEU A 135 -8.68 -10.43 2.68
N VAL A 136 -8.00 -11.55 2.43
CA VAL A 136 -8.04 -12.75 3.28
C VAL A 136 -6.61 -13.16 3.54
N LEU A 137 -6.28 -13.42 4.82
CA LEU A 137 -4.97 -13.98 5.17
C LEU A 137 -4.83 -15.37 4.52
N LYS A 138 -3.77 -15.56 3.76
CA LYS A 138 -3.47 -16.82 3.05
C LYS A 138 -2.29 -17.55 3.66
N VAL A 139 -1.26 -16.83 4.03
CA VAL A 139 -0.01 -17.40 4.56
C VAL A 139 0.51 -16.47 5.65
N ASP A 140 0.88 -17.04 6.76
CA ASP A 140 1.69 -16.45 7.81
C ASP A 140 3.00 -17.23 7.89
N PHE A 141 4.13 -16.54 7.76
CA PHE A 141 5.45 -17.15 7.72
C PHE A 141 6.41 -16.43 8.64
N GLU A 142 7.08 -17.20 9.50
CA GLU A 142 8.10 -16.70 10.43
C GLU A 142 9.45 -17.34 10.10
N LEU A 143 10.49 -16.49 10.03
CA LEU A 143 11.88 -16.94 9.99
C LEU A 143 12.52 -16.59 11.34
N ILE A 144 12.87 -17.63 12.10
CA ILE A 144 13.40 -17.53 13.47
C ILE A 144 14.86 -17.99 13.48
#